data_a195621a583ae4f1b9bedb01b6f15fc2
#
_entry.id   a195621a583ae4f1b9bedb01b6f15fc2
#
_cell.length_a   1.000
_cell.length_b   1.000
_cell.length_c   1.000
_cell.angle_alpha   90.00
_cell.angle_beta   90.00
_cell.angle_gamma   90.00
#
_symmetry.space_group_name_H-M   'P 1'
#
loop_
_entity.id
_entity.type
_entity.pdbx_description
1 polymer ?
#
loop_
_entity_poly.entity_id
_entity_poly.type
_entity_poly.pdbx_seq_one_letter_code
_entity_poly.pdbx_strand_id
1 'polypeptide(L)'
;MGDDDKATVQTLTEYRQVFAEHISRHQGRVVDTAGDSILAVFESPVEAVECSVEIQKELTRRNRHLAEHRRMQFRIGLNLGDVITGEDGTIYGDGVNIAARLQAIAEPGSICISANVHEQVENPWCSITQTTFKPRPARRS
;
A
#
# COMPACT_ATOMS: atom_id res chain seq x y z
N MET A 1 -12.68 15.58 -21.85
CA MET A 1 -12.30 15.25 -20.51
C MET A 1 -12.88 13.96 -20.01
N GLY A 2 -14.06 13.55 -20.47
CA GLY A 2 -14.65 12.31 -20.02
C GLY A 2 -13.77 11.09 -20.28
N ASP A 3 -13.04 11.10 -21.38
CA ASP A 3 -12.19 9.97 -21.73
C ASP A 3 -10.99 9.84 -20.76
N ASP A 4 -10.41 10.96 -20.35
CA ASP A 4 -9.30 10.94 -19.41
C ASP A 4 -9.76 10.46 -18.03
N ASP A 5 -10.95 10.90 -17.61
CA ASP A 5 -11.50 10.46 -16.33
C ASP A 5 -11.78 8.96 -16.32
N LYS A 6 -12.35 8.44 -17.40
CA LYS A 6 -12.61 7.02 -17.52
C LYS A 6 -11.32 6.21 -17.52
N ALA A 7 -10.31 6.69 -18.25
CA ALA A 7 -9.03 6.02 -18.31
C ALA A 7 -8.36 5.99 -16.93
N THR A 8 -8.47 7.10 -16.19
CA THR A 8 -7.89 7.17 -14.84
C THR A 8 -8.59 6.19 -13.90
N VAL A 9 -9.92 6.14 -13.94
CA VAL A 9 -10.68 5.22 -13.11
C VAL A 9 -10.33 3.77 -13.46
N GLN A 10 -10.21 3.48 -14.74
CA GLN A 10 -9.84 2.13 -15.18
C GLN A 10 -8.44 1.74 -14.69
N THR A 11 -7.49 2.64 -14.82
CA THR A 11 -6.13 2.39 -14.35
C THR A 11 -6.10 2.17 -12.84
N LEU A 12 -6.84 2.99 -12.09
CA LEU A 12 -6.92 2.83 -10.65
C LEU A 12 -7.52 1.47 -10.28
N THR A 13 -8.56 1.05 -10.98
CA THR A 13 -9.19 -0.24 -10.73
C THR A 13 -8.22 -1.39 -10.98
N GLU A 14 -7.48 -1.33 -12.08
CA GLU A 14 -6.48 -2.34 -12.40
C GLU A 14 -5.38 -2.41 -11.35
N TYR A 15 -4.91 -1.24 -10.91
CA TYR A 15 -3.83 -1.20 -9.92
C TYR A 15 -4.30 -1.70 -8.55
N ARG A 16 -5.55 -1.42 -8.20
CA ARG A 16 -6.13 -1.99 -6.98
C ARG A 16 -6.14 -3.51 -7.01
N GLN A 17 -6.39 -4.07 -8.18
CA GLN A 17 -6.35 -5.52 -8.33
C GLN A 17 -4.93 -6.06 -8.13
N VAL A 18 -3.93 -5.34 -8.61
CA VAL A 18 -2.53 -5.70 -8.37
C VAL A 18 -2.26 -5.74 -6.86
N PHE A 19 -2.70 -4.72 -6.15
CA PHE A 19 -2.52 -4.68 -4.69
C PHE A 19 -3.20 -5.88 -4.04
N ALA A 20 -4.45 -6.13 -4.38
CA ALA A 20 -5.21 -7.21 -3.76
C ALA A 20 -4.57 -8.57 -4.00
N GLU A 21 -4.10 -8.82 -5.21
CA GLU A 21 -3.46 -10.08 -5.55
C GLU A 21 -2.16 -10.28 -4.78
N HIS A 22 -1.31 -9.25 -4.74
CA HIS A 22 -0.04 -9.36 -4.03
C HIS A 22 -0.24 -9.48 -2.53
N ILE A 23 -1.18 -8.71 -1.98
CA ILE A 23 -1.49 -8.79 -0.56
C ILE A 23 -1.94 -10.21 -0.20
N SER A 24 -2.80 -10.80 -1.03
CA SER A 24 -3.28 -12.15 -0.78
C SER A 24 -2.15 -13.18 -0.89
N ARG A 25 -1.26 -13.02 -1.86
CA ARG A 25 -0.12 -13.93 -2.03
C ARG A 25 0.82 -13.92 -0.82
N HIS A 26 0.92 -12.79 -0.17
CA HIS A 26 1.80 -12.62 0.98
C HIS A 26 1.04 -12.78 2.30
N GLN A 27 -0.12 -13.42 2.23
CA GLN A 27 -0.92 -13.75 3.41
C GLN A 27 -1.41 -12.53 4.16
N GLY A 28 -1.57 -11.43 3.44
CA GLY A 28 -2.16 -10.24 3.99
C GLY A 28 -3.65 -10.21 3.77
N ARG A 29 -4.29 -9.21 4.33
CA ARG A 29 -5.72 -9.03 4.22
C ARG A 29 -6.03 -7.56 4.06
N VAL A 30 -6.82 -7.23 3.04
CA VAL A 30 -7.33 -5.87 2.89
C VAL A 30 -8.48 -5.71 3.89
N VAL A 31 -8.36 -4.71 4.76
CA VAL A 31 -9.37 -4.50 5.81
C VAL A 31 -10.22 -3.28 5.55
N ASP A 32 -9.76 -2.35 4.71
CA ASP A 32 -10.54 -1.18 4.39
C ASP A 32 -10.08 -0.58 3.08
N THR A 33 -11.02 -0.06 2.31
CA THR A 33 -10.73 0.73 1.12
C THR A 33 -11.59 1.97 1.19
N ALA A 34 -10.97 3.11 1.41
CA ALA A 34 -11.70 4.37 1.49
C ALA A 34 -11.21 5.26 0.36
N GLY A 35 -12.10 5.50 -0.60
CA GLY A 35 -11.73 6.29 -1.75
C GLY A 35 -10.56 5.69 -2.50
N ASP A 36 -9.44 6.38 -2.49
CA ASP A 36 -8.24 5.95 -3.18
C ASP A 36 -7.18 5.34 -2.25
N SER A 37 -7.56 5.03 -1.01
CA SER A 37 -6.63 4.45 -0.03
C SER A 37 -6.98 2.99 0.22
N ILE A 38 -5.96 2.21 0.50
CA ILE A 38 -6.11 0.80 0.87
C ILE A 38 -5.38 0.59 2.18
N LEU A 39 -6.08 0.01 3.15
CA LEU A 39 -5.47 -0.41 4.41
C LEU A 39 -5.45 -1.92 4.43
N ALA A 40 -4.28 -2.49 4.67
CA ALA A 40 -4.12 -3.93 4.75
C ALA A 40 -3.30 -4.28 5.98
N VAL A 41 -3.48 -5.51 6.46
CA VAL A 41 -2.71 -6.04 7.57
C VAL A 41 -2.03 -7.33 7.14
N PHE A 42 -0.86 -7.56 7.70
CA PHE A 42 -0.07 -8.75 7.44
C PHE A 42 0.34 -9.35 8.79
N GLU A 43 0.49 -10.66 8.82
CA GLU A 43 0.96 -11.31 10.03
C GLU A 43 2.47 -11.26 10.18
N SER A 44 3.17 -10.95 9.08
CA SER A 44 4.63 -10.89 9.08
C SER A 44 5.10 -9.57 8.47
N PRO A 45 5.95 -8.81 9.18
CA PRO A 45 6.53 -7.60 8.57
C PRO A 45 7.40 -7.91 7.37
N VAL A 46 8.06 -9.06 7.34
CA VAL A 46 8.85 -9.47 6.18
C VAL A 46 7.96 -9.64 4.96
N GLU A 47 6.82 -10.29 5.13
CA GLU A 47 5.86 -10.46 4.04
C GLU A 47 5.32 -9.11 3.57
N ALA A 48 5.05 -8.21 4.49
CA ALA A 48 4.54 -6.88 4.13
C ALA A 48 5.57 -6.11 3.30
N VAL A 49 6.83 -6.15 3.68
CA VAL A 49 7.89 -5.48 2.95
C VAL A 49 8.08 -6.09 1.57
N GLU A 50 8.14 -7.42 1.50
CA GLU A 50 8.30 -8.10 0.21
C GLU A 50 7.12 -7.81 -0.71
N CYS A 51 5.90 -7.85 -0.17
CA CYS A 51 4.71 -7.51 -0.93
C CYS A 51 4.79 -6.10 -1.49
N SER A 52 5.17 -5.14 -0.64
CA SER A 52 5.26 -3.74 -1.04
C SER A 52 6.30 -3.52 -2.14
N VAL A 53 7.44 -4.18 -2.03
CA VAL A 53 8.48 -4.09 -3.05
C VAL A 53 7.98 -4.66 -4.37
N GLU A 54 7.33 -5.81 -4.33
CA GLU A 54 6.80 -6.43 -5.55
C GLU A 54 5.72 -5.57 -6.19
N ILE A 55 4.84 -4.98 -5.38
CA ILE A 55 3.82 -4.09 -5.90
C ILE A 55 4.47 -2.91 -6.62
N GLN A 56 5.44 -2.27 -5.99
CA GLN A 56 6.08 -1.10 -6.60
C GLN A 56 6.80 -1.46 -7.89
N LYS A 57 7.44 -2.62 -7.93
CA LYS A 57 8.08 -3.09 -9.17
C LYS A 57 7.05 -3.34 -10.27
N GLU A 58 5.94 -3.97 -9.93
CA GLU A 58 4.89 -4.26 -10.91
C GLU A 58 4.27 -2.98 -11.44
N LEU A 59 3.98 -2.02 -10.56
CA LEU A 59 3.39 -0.76 -10.98
C LEU A 59 4.35 0.05 -11.85
N THR A 60 5.64 0.03 -11.52
CA THR A 60 6.64 0.69 -12.34
C THR A 60 6.67 0.08 -13.74
N ARG A 61 6.62 -1.24 -13.81
CA ARG A 61 6.60 -1.95 -15.08
C ARG A 61 5.38 -1.58 -15.92
N ARG A 62 4.21 -1.55 -15.28
CA ARG A 62 2.97 -1.20 -15.98
C ARG A 62 2.96 0.25 -16.42
N ASN A 63 3.49 1.15 -15.58
CA ASN A 63 3.54 2.57 -15.91
C ASN A 63 4.37 2.83 -17.17
N ARG A 64 5.37 2.02 -17.45
CA ARG A 64 6.17 2.19 -18.65
C ARG A 64 5.36 2.05 -19.93
N HIS A 65 4.25 1.32 -19.88
CA HIS A 65 3.38 1.11 -21.02
C HIS A 65 2.25 2.13 -21.10
N LEU A 66 2.20 3.06 -20.16
CA LEU A 66 1.16 4.09 -20.13
C LEU A 66 1.75 5.43 -20.53
N ALA A 67 0.91 6.28 -21.15
CA ALA A 67 1.28 7.66 -21.36
C ALA A 67 1.55 8.33 -20.03
N GLU A 68 2.48 9.28 -20.01
CA GLU A 68 2.94 9.89 -18.78
C GLU A 68 1.78 10.43 -17.93
N HIS A 69 0.81 11.07 -18.56
CA HIS A 69 -0.31 11.66 -17.84
C HIS A 69 -1.29 10.63 -17.26
N ARG A 70 -1.14 9.36 -17.64
CA ARG A 70 -1.98 8.28 -17.14
C ARG A 70 -1.28 7.43 -16.09
N ARG A 71 0.00 7.66 -15.86
CA ARG A 71 0.76 6.88 -14.88
C ARG A 71 0.34 7.26 -13.48
N MET A 72 0.30 6.27 -12.62
CA MET A 72 -0.01 6.47 -11.21
C MET A 72 1.12 5.93 -10.37
N GLN A 73 1.51 6.70 -9.38
CA GLN A 73 2.50 6.28 -8.40
C GLN A 73 1.85 6.22 -7.04
N PHE A 74 2.15 5.17 -6.32
CA PHE A 74 1.55 4.91 -5.03
C PHE A 74 2.58 5.08 -3.95
N ARG A 75 2.13 5.59 -2.82
CA ARG A 75 2.94 5.72 -1.62
C ARG A 75 2.53 4.63 -0.67
N ILE A 76 3.50 3.97 -0.07
CA ILE A 76 3.24 2.87 0.85
C ILE A 76 3.89 3.21 2.18
N GLY A 77 3.10 3.13 3.26
CA GLY A 77 3.60 3.26 4.61
C GLY A 77 3.41 1.96 5.35
N LEU A 78 4.44 1.48 6.01
CA LEU A 78 4.41 0.26 6.78
C LEU A 78 4.74 0.54 8.23
N ASN A 79 3.93 0.02 9.13
CA ASN A 79 4.17 0.13 10.55
C ASN A 79 3.84 -1.19 11.22
N LEU A 80 4.58 -1.50 12.25
CA LEU A 80 4.35 -2.68 13.07
C LEU A 80 3.78 -2.22 14.41
N GLY A 81 2.63 -2.76 14.77
CA GLY A 81 2.00 -2.39 16.02
C GLY A 81 0.80 -3.26 16.31
N ASP A 82 0.30 -3.14 17.52
CA ASP A 82 -0.90 -3.84 17.92
C ASP A 82 -2.11 -3.20 17.25
N VAL A 83 -3.02 -4.06 16.80
CA VAL A 83 -4.27 -3.60 16.23
C VAL A 83 -5.42 -4.22 16.99
N ILE A 84 -6.51 -3.46 17.07
CA ILE A 84 -7.75 -3.92 17.66
C ILE A 84 -8.72 -4.16 16.53
N THR A 85 -9.21 -5.39 16.43
CA THR A 85 -10.21 -5.73 15.42
C THR A 85 -11.59 -5.62 16.02
N GLY A 86 -12.44 -4.79 15.42
CA GLY A 86 -13.83 -4.66 15.83
C GLY A 86 -14.65 -5.84 15.35
N GLU A 87 -15.88 -5.93 15.85
CA GLU A 87 -16.78 -7.02 15.48
C GLU A 87 -17.12 -7.01 13.99
N ASP A 88 -17.09 -5.83 13.38
CA ASP A 88 -17.35 -5.67 11.94
C ASP A 88 -16.12 -5.86 11.08
N GLY A 89 -15.00 -6.27 11.67
CA GLY A 89 -13.75 -6.45 10.94
C GLY A 89 -12.92 -5.18 10.81
N THR A 90 -13.41 -4.07 11.34
CA THR A 90 -12.67 -2.80 11.29
C THR A 90 -11.45 -2.87 12.19
N ILE A 91 -10.37 -2.25 11.73
CA ILE A 91 -9.10 -2.23 12.46
C ILE A 91 -8.91 -0.84 13.07
N TYR A 92 -8.56 -0.81 14.34
CA TYR A 92 -8.33 0.43 15.08
C TYR A 92 -6.95 0.39 15.73
N GLY A 93 -6.46 1.56 16.11
CA GLY A 93 -5.28 1.68 16.92
C GLY A 93 -4.34 2.74 16.39
N ASP A 94 -3.40 3.15 17.25
CA ASP A 94 -2.40 4.16 16.89
C ASP A 94 -1.52 3.70 15.74
N GLY A 95 -1.32 2.38 15.63
CA GLY A 95 -0.52 1.83 14.55
C GLY A 95 -1.06 2.16 13.17
N VAL A 96 -2.39 2.22 13.01
CA VAL A 96 -3.01 2.60 11.75
C VAL A 96 -2.69 4.05 11.41
N ASN A 97 -2.79 4.93 12.40
CA ASN A 97 -2.47 6.34 12.21
C ASN A 97 -1.00 6.55 11.86
N ILE A 98 -0.11 5.80 12.49
CA ILE A 98 1.31 5.88 12.19
C ILE A 98 1.58 5.43 10.76
N ALA A 99 0.97 4.32 10.33
CA ALA A 99 1.13 3.86 8.96
C ALA A 99 0.64 4.90 7.96
N ALA A 100 -0.48 5.56 8.26
CA ALA A 100 -1.00 6.61 7.39
C ALA A 100 -0.05 7.79 7.30
N ARG A 101 0.58 8.17 8.41
CA ARG A 101 1.56 9.26 8.42
C ARG A 101 2.80 8.90 7.61
N LEU A 102 3.27 7.66 7.74
CA LEU A 102 4.41 7.19 6.97
C LEU A 102 4.09 7.19 5.47
N GLN A 103 2.89 6.76 5.12
CA GLN A 103 2.45 6.81 3.75
C GLN A 103 2.43 8.25 3.24
N ALA A 104 1.98 9.19 4.05
CA ALA A 104 1.86 10.59 3.65
C ALA A 104 3.22 11.24 3.39
N ILE A 105 4.27 10.81 4.11
CA ILE A 105 5.60 11.38 3.93
C ILE A 105 6.45 10.59 2.95
N ALA A 106 5.98 9.44 2.51
CA ALA A 106 6.72 8.65 1.50
C ALA A 106 6.74 9.38 0.18
N GLU A 107 7.82 9.20 -0.56
CA GLU A 107 7.89 9.73 -1.90
C GLU A 107 7.00 8.92 -2.83
N PRO A 108 6.43 9.53 -3.88
CA PRO A 108 5.64 8.76 -4.85
C PRO A 108 6.44 7.59 -5.41
N GLY A 109 5.82 6.41 -5.41
CA GLY A 109 6.48 5.21 -5.91
C GLY A 109 7.40 4.55 -4.92
N SER A 110 7.46 5.02 -3.68
CA SER A 110 8.37 4.49 -2.67
C SER A 110 7.63 3.91 -1.47
N ILE A 111 8.41 3.38 -0.55
CA ILE A 111 7.92 2.73 0.65
C ILE A 111 8.60 3.40 1.84
N CYS A 112 7.81 3.85 2.81
CA CYS A 112 8.32 4.40 4.05
C CYS A 112 7.97 3.43 5.18
N ILE A 113 8.98 2.99 5.91
CA ILE A 113 8.78 2.03 6.99
C ILE A 113 9.13 2.66 8.31
N SER A 114 8.47 2.20 9.38
CA SER A 114 8.81 2.60 10.72
C SER A 114 10.08 1.88 11.20
N ALA A 115 10.69 2.41 12.25
CA ALA A 115 11.84 1.74 12.86
C ALA A 115 11.48 0.33 13.32
N ASN A 116 10.27 0.14 13.83
CA ASN A 116 9.81 -1.17 14.27
C ASN A 116 9.81 -2.18 13.11
N VAL A 117 9.33 -1.77 11.96
CA VAL A 117 9.33 -2.64 10.79
C VAL A 117 10.76 -2.97 10.38
N HIS A 118 11.61 -1.96 10.35
CA HIS A 118 13.01 -2.15 9.96
C HIS A 118 13.69 -3.18 10.86
N GLU A 119 13.47 -3.09 12.16
CA GLU A 119 14.05 -4.04 13.10
C GLU A 119 13.55 -5.45 12.88
N GLN A 120 12.26 -5.60 12.59
CA GLN A 120 11.66 -6.92 12.41
C GLN A 120 12.03 -7.55 11.08
N VAL A 121 12.34 -6.77 10.08
CA VAL A 121 12.82 -7.33 8.82
C VAL A 121 14.17 -7.98 8.98
N GLU A 122 15.01 -7.47 9.88
CA GLU A 122 16.27 -8.10 10.20
C GLU A 122 16.10 -9.30 11.14
N ASN A 123 15.04 -9.29 11.94
CA ASN A 123 14.70 -10.36 12.88
C ASN A 123 13.39 -11.02 12.45
N PRO A 124 13.37 -12.32 12.20
CA PRO A 124 12.17 -12.99 11.69
C PRO A 124 11.05 -13.20 12.70
N TRP A 125 11.13 -12.65 13.89
CA TRP A 125 10.04 -12.72 14.86
C TRP A 125 9.00 -11.66 14.48
N CYS A 126 7.81 -12.11 14.13
CA CYS A 126 6.84 -11.21 13.54
C CYS A 126 5.61 -10.98 14.42
N SER A 127 5.03 -9.83 14.27
CA SER A 127 3.70 -9.53 14.75
C SER A 127 2.93 -8.89 13.59
N ILE A 128 1.75 -8.35 13.89
CA ILE A 128 0.89 -7.81 12.86
C ILE A 128 1.50 -6.53 12.29
N THR A 129 1.59 -6.46 10.98
CA THR A 129 2.07 -5.27 10.27
C THR A 129 0.91 -4.62 9.56
N GLN A 130 0.81 -3.32 9.65
CA GLN A 130 -0.23 -2.53 9.01
C GLN A 130 0.36 -1.77 7.84
N THR A 131 -0.39 -1.74 6.76
CA THR A 131 0.06 -1.10 5.54
C THR A 131 -1.04 -0.22 5.01
N THR A 132 -0.71 1.01 4.69
CA THR A 132 -1.63 1.94 4.06
C THR A 132 -1.11 2.27 2.68
N PHE A 133 -1.95 2.08 1.68
CA PHE A 133 -1.61 2.38 0.29
C PHE A 133 -2.48 3.53 -0.19
N LYS A 134 -1.88 4.51 -0.84
CA LYS A 134 -2.63 5.61 -1.40
C LYS A 134 -2.09 5.95 -2.77
N PRO A 135 -2.95 5.92 -3.80
CA PRO A 135 -2.50 6.25 -5.15
C PRO A 135 -2.22 7.75 -5.29
N ARG A 136 -1.33 8.06 -6.18
CA ARG A 136 -1.05 9.43 -6.52
C ARG A 136 -0.72 9.51 -8.01
N PRO A 137 -1.39 10.41 -8.76
CA PRO A 137 -1.06 10.57 -10.17
C PRO A 137 0.39 10.99 -10.32
N ALA A 138 1.03 10.51 -11.39
CA ALA A 138 2.39 10.94 -11.70
C ALA A 138 2.37 12.42 -12.01
N ARG A 139 3.34 13.14 -11.47
CA ARG A 139 3.42 14.57 -11.72
C ARG A 139 4.34 14.84 -12.88
N ARG A 140 3.93 15.81 -13.68
CA ARG A 140 4.85 16.43 -14.59
C ARG A 140 5.56 17.53 -13.82
N SER A 141 6.84 17.49 -13.87
CA SER A 141 7.64 18.53 -13.21
C SER A 141 7.68 19.80 -14.04
#